data_6706401abd732f6bf7cb435f5e7a877c
#
_entry.id   6706401abd732f6bf7cb435f5e7a877c
#
_cell.length_a   1.000
_cell.length_b   1.000
_cell.length_c   1.000
_cell.angle_alpha   90.00
_cell.angle_beta   90.00
_cell.angle_gamma   90.00
#
_symmetry.space_group_name_H-M   'P 1'
#
loop_
_entity.id
_entity.type
_entity.pdbx_description
1 polymer ?
#
loop_
_entity_poly.entity_id
_entity_poly.type
_entity_poly.pdbx_seq_one_letter_code
_entity_poly.pdbx_strand_id
1 'polypeptide(L)'
;MIKDIKLKFGRAEGLAPESIEAMPITVFVGPNNSGKSKILTEIQQFCASGSRNANNLLIESIGLSPVAEEILDKKIQGVTLKPNPGEALHPGHIFVGKGPTRHQVSQTAFKQALKTPNAQQTHTCQWYLAYNTLILNGNNRINLVNQQAAGNLQNPAHMSFQVLFRDDAKRKEVRRIIHEAFGQHLVIDPTNLGQLNLRLSKEPPQDDMQERGIHAEAVEFHANAMPITQASDGVKAFTGMVTEMIAGDPSVLLMDEPEAFLHPSLSFKLGKEVSGIMSASDKRLFVATHSPNFVMGCIQSGAPVNIVRLTYRNEVATARVLPNEDILKLMRNPLLRSTGVLSGLFYEFVIVTESDADRAFYQ
;
A
#
# COMPACT_ATOMS: atom_id res chain seq x y z
N MET A 1 -0.82 -15.73 0.41
CA MET A 1 -0.55 -14.38 -0.17
C MET A 1 -0.38 -14.51 -1.67
N ILE A 2 -0.42 -13.40 -2.41
CA ILE A 2 -0.12 -13.43 -3.86
C ILE A 2 1.30 -13.94 -4.05
N LYS A 3 1.45 -15.01 -4.84
CA LYS A 3 2.71 -15.67 -5.15
C LYS A 3 3.26 -15.24 -6.50
N ASP A 4 2.39 -15.25 -7.50
CA ASP A 4 2.74 -14.92 -8.87
C ASP A 4 1.55 -14.31 -9.62
N ILE A 5 1.85 -13.57 -10.68
CA ILE A 5 0.87 -12.96 -11.57
C ILE A 5 1.26 -13.34 -13.00
N LYS A 6 0.42 -14.07 -13.70
CA LYS A 6 0.59 -14.39 -15.10
C LYS A 6 -0.15 -13.38 -15.95
N LEU A 7 0.57 -12.74 -16.87
CA LEU A 7 0.00 -11.79 -17.81
C LEU A 7 -0.56 -12.52 -19.05
N LYS A 8 -1.35 -11.83 -19.86
CA LYS A 8 -1.87 -12.34 -21.14
C LYS A 8 -0.88 -12.17 -22.29
N PHE A 9 0.23 -11.48 -22.09
CA PHE A 9 1.23 -11.12 -23.10
C PHE A 9 2.65 -11.28 -22.53
N GLY A 10 3.62 -11.36 -23.43
CA GLY A 10 5.03 -11.61 -23.10
C GLY A 10 5.92 -10.38 -23.29
N ARG A 11 7.22 -10.63 -23.45
CA ARG A 11 8.26 -9.59 -23.64
C ARG A 11 8.20 -8.90 -25.01
N ALA A 12 7.62 -9.56 -25.99
CA ALA A 12 7.37 -9.06 -27.33
C ALA A 12 6.16 -9.78 -27.93
N GLU A 13 5.66 -9.27 -29.04
CA GLU A 13 4.56 -9.88 -29.79
C GLU A 13 4.92 -11.34 -30.18
N GLY A 14 3.95 -12.25 -30.02
CA GLY A 14 4.11 -13.66 -30.33
C GLY A 14 4.95 -14.48 -29.34
N LEU A 15 5.55 -13.84 -28.31
CA LEU A 15 6.26 -14.58 -27.25
C LEU A 15 5.32 -15.06 -26.16
N ALA A 16 5.76 -16.10 -25.44
CA ALA A 16 5.00 -16.66 -24.32
C ALA A 16 4.65 -15.59 -23.27
N PRO A 17 3.45 -15.69 -22.68
CA PRO A 17 3.00 -14.80 -21.60
C PRO A 17 4.01 -14.70 -20.45
N GLU A 18 4.25 -13.47 -19.96
CA GLU A 18 5.17 -13.23 -18.86
C GLU A 18 4.53 -13.62 -17.52
N SER A 19 5.31 -14.29 -16.69
CA SER A 19 4.94 -14.63 -15.31
C SER A 19 5.80 -13.83 -14.35
N ILE A 20 5.17 -13.06 -13.48
CA ILE A 20 5.81 -12.18 -12.51
C ILE A 20 5.74 -12.87 -11.15
N GLU A 21 6.87 -13.28 -10.59
CA GLU A 21 6.94 -13.68 -9.19
C GLU A 21 6.70 -12.46 -8.30
N ALA A 22 5.71 -12.54 -7.40
CA ALA A 22 5.38 -11.45 -6.51
C ALA A 22 6.40 -11.34 -5.36
N MET A 23 7.41 -10.50 -5.56
CA MET A 23 8.34 -10.10 -4.50
C MET A 23 7.60 -9.27 -3.43
N PRO A 24 8.21 -9.00 -2.26
CA PRO A 24 7.64 -8.07 -1.29
C PRO A 24 7.20 -6.76 -1.93
N ILE A 25 7.99 -6.27 -2.89
CA ILE A 25 7.69 -5.06 -3.64
C ILE A 25 7.74 -5.34 -5.14
N THR A 26 6.66 -5.04 -5.85
CA THR A 26 6.57 -5.10 -7.30
C THR A 26 6.12 -3.74 -7.83
N VAL A 27 6.97 -3.12 -8.66
CA VAL A 27 6.74 -1.78 -9.21
C VAL A 27 6.47 -1.88 -10.70
N PHE A 28 5.29 -1.43 -11.11
CA PHE A 28 4.91 -1.31 -12.52
C PHE A 28 5.31 0.07 -13.04
N VAL A 29 6.13 0.10 -14.07
CA VAL A 29 6.64 1.31 -14.73
C VAL A 29 6.35 1.27 -16.23
N GLY A 30 6.52 2.37 -16.90
CA GLY A 30 6.34 2.48 -18.36
C GLY A 30 5.70 3.79 -18.78
N PRO A 31 5.54 4.02 -20.09
CA PRO A 31 4.91 5.22 -20.64
C PRO A 31 3.46 5.39 -20.18
N ASN A 32 2.88 6.57 -20.47
CA ASN A 32 1.45 6.78 -20.27
C ASN A 32 0.64 5.78 -21.09
N ASN A 33 -0.54 5.42 -20.60
CA ASN A 33 -1.46 4.45 -21.21
C ASN A 33 -0.89 3.03 -21.40
N SER A 34 0.21 2.64 -20.73
CA SER A 34 0.78 1.30 -20.79
C SER A 34 0.04 0.25 -19.93
N GLY A 35 -1.03 0.64 -19.21
CA GLY A 35 -1.83 -0.28 -18.40
C GLY A 35 -1.43 -0.37 -16.92
N LYS A 36 -0.52 0.47 -16.41
CA LYS A 36 -0.04 0.43 -15.02
C LYS A 36 -1.16 0.49 -13.96
N SER A 37 -2.04 1.48 -14.06
CA SER A 37 -3.19 1.60 -13.12
C SER A 37 -4.22 0.49 -13.32
N LYS A 38 -4.36 0.01 -14.57
CA LYS A 38 -5.28 -1.07 -14.90
C LYS A 38 -4.88 -2.39 -14.25
N ILE A 39 -3.56 -2.72 -14.23
CA ILE A 39 -3.11 -3.95 -13.57
C ILE A 39 -3.40 -3.94 -12.07
N LEU A 40 -3.25 -2.79 -11.38
CA LEU A 40 -3.63 -2.66 -9.96
C LEU A 40 -5.12 -2.88 -9.76
N THR A 41 -5.95 -2.34 -10.65
CA THR A 41 -7.41 -2.54 -10.61
C THR A 41 -7.77 -4.03 -10.78
N GLU A 42 -7.11 -4.74 -11.69
CA GLU A 42 -7.35 -6.17 -11.90
C GLU A 42 -6.88 -7.01 -10.71
N ILE A 43 -5.74 -6.65 -10.07
CA ILE A 43 -5.29 -7.28 -8.81
C ILE A 43 -6.33 -7.04 -7.70
N GLN A 44 -6.85 -5.82 -7.56
CA GLN A 44 -7.89 -5.50 -6.57
C GLN A 44 -9.15 -6.33 -6.78
N GLN A 45 -9.64 -6.40 -8.02
CA GLN A 45 -10.82 -7.18 -8.36
C GLN A 45 -10.63 -8.67 -8.04
N PHE A 46 -9.46 -9.21 -8.33
CA PHE A 46 -9.12 -10.58 -7.95
C PHE A 46 -9.11 -10.77 -6.43
N CYS A 47 -8.46 -9.88 -5.68
CA CYS A 47 -8.44 -9.95 -4.21
C CYS A 47 -9.83 -9.88 -3.59
N ALA A 48 -10.78 -9.20 -4.24
CA ALA A 48 -12.16 -9.11 -3.78
C ALA A 48 -13.00 -10.36 -4.10
N SER A 49 -12.81 -10.97 -5.27
CA SER A 49 -13.69 -12.03 -5.78
C SER A 49 -13.06 -13.43 -5.82
N GLY A 50 -11.76 -13.52 -5.98
CA GLY A 50 -11.02 -14.76 -6.24
C GLY A 50 -11.28 -15.35 -7.62
N SER A 51 -11.95 -14.62 -8.48
CA SER A 51 -12.28 -15.07 -9.84
C SER A 51 -11.67 -14.13 -10.88
N ARG A 52 -11.31 -14.72 -12.02
CA ARG A 52 -10.95 -13.95 -13.20
C ARG A 52 -12.21 -13.25 -13.72
N ASN A 53 -12.16 -11.93 -13.88
CA ASN A 53 -13.18 -11.23 -14.62
C ASN A 53 -12.94 -11.49 -16.13
N ALA A 54 -13.99 -11.84 -16.87
CA ALA A 54 -13.92 -12.03 -18.33
C ALA A 54 -13.36 -10.79 -19.05
N ASN A 55 -13.58 -9.60 -18.45
CA ASN A 55 -13.14 -8.30 -18.99
C ASN A 55 -11.70 -7.90 -18.56
N ASN A 56 -10.95 -8.77 -17.87
CA ASN A 56 -9.55 -8.50 -17.59
C ASN A 56 -8.76 -8.39 -18.88
N LEU A 57 -8.01 -7.30 -19.04
CA LEU A 57 -7.21 -7.01 -20.22
C LEU A 57 -5.78 -7.53 -20.10
N LEU A 58 -5.21 -7.46 -18.88
CA LEU A 58 -3.77 -7.65 -18.65
C LEU A 58 -3.46 -8.97 -17.95
N ILE A 59 -4.22 -9.37 -16.94
CA ILE A 59 -3.93 -10.52 -16.09
C ILE A 59 -4.67 -11.76 -16.60
N GLU A 60 -3.92 -12.84 -16.83
CA GLU A 60 -4.48 -14.16 -17.13
C GLU A 60 -4.87 -14.90 -15.85
N SER A 61 -3.95 -14.97 -14.86
CA SER A 61 -4.20 -15.64 -13.59
C SER A 61 -3.31 -15.07 -12.47
N ILE A 62 -3.76 -15.27 -11.23
CA ILE A 62 -2.97 -14.94 -10.03
C ILE A 62 -2.87 -16.21 -9.19
N GLY A 63 -1.63 -16.58 -8.85
CA GLY A 63 -1.34 -17.67 -7.94
C GLY A 63 -1.23 -17.19 -6.49
N LEU A 64 -1.66 -18.03 -5.55
CA LEU A 64 -1.63 -17.76 -4.12
C LEU A 64 -0.71 -18.74 -3.39
N SER A 65 0.05 -18.29 -2.40
CA SER A 65 0.81 -19.15 -1.50
C SER A 65 -0.05 -19.61 -0.33
N PRO A 66 0.05 -20.86 0.12
CA PRO A 66 -0.51 -21.31 1.39
C PRO A 66 -0.05 -20.43 2.55
N VAL A 67 -0.92 -20.30 3.56
CA VAL A 67 -0.57 -19.68 4.83
C VAL A 67 0.07 -20.73 5.73
N ALA A 68 1.23 -20.40 6.32
CA ALA A 68 1.91 -21.27 7.25
C ALA A 68 1.05 -21.52 8.53
N GLU A 69 1.13 -22.72 9.09
CA GLU A 69 0.29 -23.14 10.22
C GLU A 69 0.48 -22.23 11.44
N GLU A 70 1.73 -21.79 11.68
CA GLU A 70 2.14 -20.98 12.83
C GLU A 70 1.45 -19.59 12.87
N ILE A 71 1.08 -19.05 11.71
CA ILE A 71 0.47 -17.72 11.58
C ILE A 71 -1.01 -17.78 11.18
N LEU A 72 -1.53 -18.99 10.94
CA LEU A 72 -2.88 -19.19 10.41
C LEU A 72 -3.95 -18.60 11.34
N ASP A 73 -3.91 -18.96 12.62
CA ASP A 73 -4.89 -18.49 13.61
C ASP A 73 -4.80 -16.97 13.80
N LYS A 74 -3.59 -16.39 13.79
CA LYS A 74 -3.40 -14.93 13.85
C LYS A 74 -4.05 -14.23 12.67
N LYS A 75 -3.90 -14.78 11.44
CA LYS A 75 -4.52 -14.21 10.24
C LYS A 75 -6.04 -14.28 10.28
N ILE A 76 -6.60 -15.40 10.77
CA ILE A 76 -8.04 -15.56 10.95
C ILE A 76 -8.57 -14.57 12.00
N GLN A 77 -7.89 -14.44 13.13
CA GLN A 77 -8.28 -13.50 14.18
C GLN A 77 -8.30 -12.05 13.68
N GLY A 78 -7.36 -11.67 12.78
CA GLY A 78 -7.27 -10.34 12.21
C GLY A 78 -8.50 -9.91 11.38
N VAL A 79 -9.31 -10.84 10.91
CA VAL A 79 -10.55 -10.57 10.17
C VAL A 79 -11.80 -11.07 10.90
N THR A 80 -11.67 -11.66 12.10
CA THR A 80 -12.78 -12.17 12.89
C THR A 80 -13.46 -11.04 13.65
N LEU A 81 -14.78 -10.96 13.54
CA LEU A 81 -15.62 -9.97 14.21
C LEU A 81 -16.44 -10.65 15.34
N LYS A 82 -16.69 -9.92 16.41
CA LYS A 82 -17.64 -10.35 17.43
C LYS A 82 -19.07 -10.30 16.88
N PRO A 83 -19.96 -11.22 17.29
CA PRO A 83 -21.38 -11.11 16.98
C PRO A 83 -21.95 -9.77 17.48
N ASN A 84 -22.84 -9.17 16.70
CA ASN A 84 -23.61 -8.02 17.17
C ASN A 84 -24.73 -8.49 18.14
N PRO A 85 -25.25 -7.61 18.98
CA PRO A 85 -26.42 -7.94 19.80
C PRO A 85 -27.57 -8.48 18.93
N GLY A 86 -28.05 -9.67 19.27
CA GLY A 86 -29.12 -10.34 18.52
C GLY A 86 -28.70 -11.19 17.32
N GLU A 87 -27.42 -11.22 16.94
CA GLU A 87 -26.92 -12.13 15.90
C GLU A 87 -26.65 -13.53 16.46
N ALA A 88 -27.25 -14.52 15.84
CA ALA A 88 -26.98 -15.92 16.16
C ALA A 88 -25.70 -16.42 15.47
N LEU A 89 -24.78 -16.99 16.24
CA LEU A 89 -23.58 -17.65 15.72
C LEU A 89 -23.77 -19.15 15.72
N HIS A 90 -23.70 -19.80 14.55
CA HIS A 90 -23.78 -21.26 14.46
C HIS A 90 -22.55 -21.94 15.09
N PRO A 91 -22.68 -23.11 15.70
CA PRO A 91 -21.54 -23.85 16.21
C PRO A 91 -20.45 -24.07 15.15
N GLY A 92 -19.20 -23.83 15.50
CA GLY A 92 -18.05 -23.95 14.57
C GLY A 92 -17.93 -22.86 13.49
N HIS A 93 -18.74 -21.81 13.57
CA HIS A 93 -18.68 -20.66 12.67
C HIS A 93 -18.09 -19.44 13.35
N ILE A 94 -17.60 -18.52 12.54
CA ILE A 94 -17.10 -17.21 12.95
C ILE A 94 -17.67 -16.15 12.00
N PHE A 95 -17.80 -14.92 12.47
CA PHE A 95 -18.02 -13.78 11.59
C PHE A 95 -16.67 -13.25 11.08
N VAL A 96 -16.54 -13.12 9.77
CA VAL A 96 -15.39 -12.50 9.12
C VAL A 96 -15.81 -11.23 8.40
N GLY A 97 -14.96 -10.20 8.42
CA GLY A 97 -15.31 -8.96 7.75
C GLY A 97 -14.49 -7.76 8.18
N LYS A 98 -14.90 -6.59 7.68
CA LYS A 98 -14.35 -5.29 8.06
C LYS A 98 -15.47 -4.23 8.04
N GLY A 99 -15.56 -3.46 9.11
CA GLY A 99 -16.64 -2.47 9.25
C GLY A 99 -18.04 -3.09 9.15
N PRO A 100 -18.94 -2.56 8.31
CA PRO A 100 -20.32 -3.06 8.17
C PRO A 100 -20.41 -4.35 7.37
N THR A 101 -19.41 -4.66 6.55
CA THR A 101 -19.42 -5.88 5.70
C THR A 101 -18.94 -7.06 6.52
N ARG A 102 -19.82 -8.05 6.67
CA ARG A 102 -19.54 -9.26 7.46
C ARG A 102 -20.24 -10.49 6.91
N HIS A 103 -19.59 -11.63 7.03
CA HIS A 103 -20.12 -12.92 6.61
C HIS A 103 -19.92 -13.96 7.72
N GLN A 104 -20.89 -14.84 7.91
CA GLN A 104 -20.74 -16.00 8.79
C GLN A 104 -20.16 -17.17 7.98
N VAL A 105 -19.00 -17.68 8.40
CA VAL A 105 -18.28 -18.74 7.69
C VAL A 105 -17.87 -19.85 8.66
N SER A 106 -17.79 -21.08 8.17
CA SER A 106 -17.23 -22.19 8.95
C SER A 106 -15.74 -21.95 9.20
N GLN A 107 -15.31 -22.01 10.46
CA GLN A 107 -13.91 -21.84 10.84
C GLN A 107 -13.01 -22.89 10.20
N THR A 108 -13.47 -24.13 10.11
CA THR A 108 -12.74 -25.23 9.47
C THR A 108 -12.59 -25.00 7.97
N ALA A 109 -13.67 -24.59 7.28
CA ALA A 109 -13.61 -24.27 5.85
C ALA A 109 -12.70 -23.09 5.58
N PHE A 110 -12.69 -22.06 6.44
CA PHE A 110 -11.80 -20.92 6.30
C PHE A 110 -10.32 -21.30 6.51
N LYS A 111 -10.01 -22.12 7.54
CA LYS A 111 -8.65 -22.69 7.71
C LYS A 111 -8.21 -23.45 6.47
N GLN A 112 -9.08 -24.29 5.91
CA GLN A 112 -8.78 -25.05 4.70
C GLN A 112 -8.54 -24.14 3.48
N ALA A 113 -9.35 -23.09 3.31
CA ALA A 113 -9.17 -22.13 2.22
C ALA A 113 -7.78 -21.44 2.28
N LEU A 114 -7.30 -21.08 3.47
CA LEU A 114 -5.98 -20.47 3.65
C LEU A 114 -4.82 -21.48 3.47
N LYS A 115 -5.05 -22.77 3.76
CA LYS A 115 -4.05 -23.85 3.54
C LYS A 115 -3.93 -24.26 2.07
N THR A 116 -5.03 -24.24 1.32
CA THR A 116 -5.06 -24.65 -0.10
C THR A 116 -5.65 -23.53 -0.98
N PRO A 117 -5.04 -22.32 -0.98
CA PRO A 117 -5.69 -21.13 -1.53
C PRO A 117 -5.92 -21.20 -3.04
N ASN A 118 -5.09 -21.92 -3.81
CA ASN A 118 -5.29 -22.06 -5.25
C ASN A 118 -6.47 -22.97 -5.61
N ALA A 119 -6.77 -23.96 -4.77
CA ALA A 119 -7.94 -24.81 -4.95
C ALA A 119 -9.24 -24.13 -4.48
N GLN A 120 -9.13 -23.13 -3.61
CA GLN A 120 -10.24 -22.39 -3.00
C GLN A 120 -10.09 -20.87 -3.13
N GLN A 121 -9.71 -20.40 -4.32
CA GLN A 121 -9.40 -18.99 -4.56
C GLN A 121 -10.54 -18.05 -4.15
N THR A 122 -11.77 -18.39 -4.52
CA THR A 122 -12.95 -17.57 -4.20
C THR A 122 -13.10 -17.39 -2.69
N HIS A 123 -13.04 -18.46 -1.90
CA HIS A 123 -13.16 -18.38 -0.46
C HIS A 123 -11.98 -17.65 0.19
N THR A 124 -10.75 -17.92 -0.24
CA THR A 124 -9.55 -17.24 0.25
C THR A 124 -9.64 -15.72 0.01
N CYS A 125 -10.10 -15.33 -1.17
CA CYS A 125 -10.23 -13.92 -1.50
C CYS A 125 -11.40 -13.28 -0.75
N GLN A 126 -12.59 -13.81 -0.82
CA GLN A 126 -13.78 -13.22 -0.19
C GLN A 126 -13.72 -13.18 1.35
N TRP A 127 -13.09 -14.17 1.98
CA TRP A 127 -13.04 -14.26 3.44
C TRP A 127 -11.79 -13.65 4.05
N TYR A 128 -10.72 -13.45 3.28
CA TYR A 128 -9.46 -12.92 3.77
C TYR A 128 -8.93 -11.73 2.97
N LEU A 129 -8.60 -11.92 1.67
CA LEU A 129 -7.91 -10.87 0.91
C LEU A 129 -8.77 -9.62 0.70
N ALA A 130 -10.09 -9.77 0.54
CA ALA A 130 -11.02 -8.64 0.40
C ALA A 130 -10.90 -7.64 1.56
N TYR A 131 -10.64 -8.13 2.77
CA TYR A 131 -10.52 -7.31 3.98
C TYR A 131 -9.08 -6.87 4.29
N ASN A 132 -8.09 -7.51 3.67
CA ASN A 132 -6.67 -7.26 3.89
C ASN A 132 -5.97 -6.64 2.66
N THR A 133 -6.73 -6.16 1.69
CA THR A 133 -6.23 -5.41 0.53
C THR A 133 -6.61 -3.95 0.68
N LEU A 134 -5.61 -3.06 0.65
CA LEU A 134 -5.79 -1.62 0.66
C LEU A 134 -5.37 -1.06 -0.69
N ILE A 135 -6.20 -0.20 -1.28
CA ILE A 135 -5.85 0.55 -2.48
C ILE A 135 -5.77 2.04 -2.16
N LEU A 136 -4.67 2.65 -2.56
CA LEU A 136 -4.40 4.08 -2.43
C LEU A 136 -4.23 4.66 -3.83
N ASN A 137 -5.27 5.31 -4.32
CA ASN A 137 -5.29 5.95 -5.64
C ASN A 137 -5.22 7.49 -5.53
N GLY A 138 -5.00 8.17 -6.66
CA GLY A 138 -4.82 9.61 -6.71
C GLY A 138 -6.03 10.42 -6.21
N ASN A 139 -7.26 9.90 -6.39
CA ASN A 139 -8.47 10.68 -6.21
C ASN A 139 -8.86 10.92 -4.74
N ASN A 140 -8.47 10.04 -3.83
CA ASN A 140 -8.92 10.09 -2.43
C ASN A 140 -7.81 10.36 -1.41
N ARG A 141 -6.53 10.37 -1.82
CA ARG A 141 -5.41 10.43 -0.87
C ARG A 141 -5.36 11.70 -0.01
N ILE A 142 -5.78 12.85 -0.56
CA ILE A 142 -5.87 14.10 0.19
C ILE A 142 -6.96 14.03 1.26
N ASN A 143 -8.02 13.26 1.01
CA ASN A 143 -9.16 13.10 1.90
C ASN A 143 -8.93 12.05 3.01
N LEU A 144 -7.85 11.28 2.94
CA LEU A 144 -7.50 10.28 3.96
C LEU A 144 -7.24 10.90 5.34
N VAL A 145 -6.92 12.18 5.38
CA VAL A 145 -6.69 12.94 6.62
C VAL A 145 -7.93 13.65 7.16
N ASN A 146 -9.07 13.51 6.49
CA ASN A 146 -10.32 14.09 6.98
C ASN A 146 -10.74 13.43 8.30
N GLN A 147 -11.48 14.18 9.12
CA GLN A 147 -11.98 13.71 10.40
C GLN A 147 -12.69 12.36 10.29
N GLN A 148 -12.53 11.53 11.30
CA GLN A 148 -13.18 10.22 11.41
C GLN A 148 -13.96 10.12 12.72
N ALA A 149 -15.05 9.34 12.71
CA ALA A 149 -15.81 9.08 13.93
C ALA A 149 -14.92 8.42 15.00
N ALA A 150 -14.98 8.89 16.24
CA ALA A 150 -14.23 8.34 17.36
C ALA A 150 -14.65 6.91 17.69
N GLY A 151 -15.91 6.56 17.46
CA GLY A 151 -16.48 5.26 17.75
C GLY A 151 -16.61 4.96 19.23
N ASN A 152 -16.95 3.72 19.55
CA ASN A 152 -17.03 3.23 20.93
C ASN A 152 -15.76 2.47 21.29
N LEU A 153 -15.06 2.90 22.35
CA LEU A 153 -13.82 2.26 22.81
C LEU A 153 -13.99 0.81 23.29
N GLN A 154 -15.21 0.39 23.59
CA GLN A 154 -15.54 -1.00 23.97
C GLN A 154 -15.56 -1.94 22.75
N ASN A 155 -15.72 -1.40 21.55
CA ASN A 155 -15.73 -2.15 20.29
C ASN A 155 -14.36 -2.15 19.63
N PRO A 156 -14.04 -3.14 18.77
CA PRO A 156 -12.84 -3.11 17.95
C PRO A 156 -12.73 -1.84 17.10
N ALA A 157 -11.51 -1.37 16.88
CA ALA A 157 -11.27 -0.25 15.97
C ALA A 157 -11.52 -0.67 14.52
N HIS A 158 -12.24 0.15 13.75
CA HIS A 158 -12.57 -0.11 12.35
C HIS A 158 -11.97 0.92 11.38
N MET A 159 -11.57 2.09 11.90
CA MET A 159 -11.01 3.19 11.12
C MET A 159 -9.57 3.46 11.56
N SER A 160 -8.77 4.00 10.66
CA SER A 160 -7.33 4.23 10.89
C SER A 160 -7.06 5.13 12.10
N PHE A 161 -7.83 6.22 12.30
CA PHE A 161 -7.63 7.10 13.46
C PHE A 161 -8.01 6.42 14.77
N GLN A 162 -9.04 5.56 14.78
CA GLN A 162 -9.38 4.77 15.97
C GLN A 162 -8.25 3.79 16.33
N VAL A 163 -7.61 3.17 15.31
CA VAL A 163 -6.45 2.29 15.53
C VAL A 163 -5.30 3.09 16.14
N LEU A 164 -4.93 4.22 15.53
CA LEU A 164 -3.84 5.05 16.04
C LEU A 164 -4.14 5.63 17.43
N PHE A 165 -5.40 5.96 17.73
CA PHE A 165 -5.79 6.45 19.05
C PHE A 165 -5.56 5.41 20.15
N ARG A 166 -5.70 4.11 19.84
CA ARG A 166 -5.58 2.99 20.80
C ARG A 166 -4.22 2.31 20.81
N ASP A 167 -3.51 2.34 19.70
CA ASP A 167 -2.23 1.64 19.51
C ASP A 167 -1.07 2.65 19.54
N ASP A 168 -0.40 2.72 20.69
CA ASP A 168 0.71 3.65 20.92
C ASP A 168 1.90 3.37 20.01
N ALA A 169 2.18 2.11 19.69
CA ALA A 169 3.31 1.74 18.83
C ALA A 169 3.08 2.24 17.41
N LYS A 170 1.88 2.00 16.85
CA LYS A 170 1.50 2.48 15.53
C LYS A 170 1.46 4.02 15.47
N ARG A 171 0.91 4.67 16.51
CA ARG A 171 0.87 6.13 16.59
C ARG A 171 2.26 6.75 16.63
N LYS A 172 3.15 6.22 17.45
CA LYS A 172 4.55 6.67 17.53
C LYS A 172 5.29 6.50 16.22
N GLU A 173 5.05 5.40 15.51
CA GLU A 173 5.69 5.14 14.21
C GLU A 173 5.20 6.10 13.14
N VAL A 174 3.88 6.38 13.03
CA VAL A 174 3.38 7.41 12.13
C VAL A 174 3.98 8.77 12.48
N ARG A 175 4.02 9.15 13.76
CA ARG A 175 4.63 10.40 14.22
C ARG A 175 6.11 10.51 13.85
N ARG A 176 6.89 9.44 14.03
CA ARG A 176 8.31 9.40 13.62
C ARG A 176 8.46 9.75 12.15
N ILE A 177 7.73 9.05 11.28
CA ILE A 177 7.81 9.23 9.82
C ILE A 177 7.42 10.66 9.43
N ILE A 178 6.33 11.20 10.01
CA ILE A 178 5.86 12.55 9.73
C ILE A 178 6.86 13.60 10.23
N HIS A 179 7.40 13.41 11.43
CA HIS A 179 8.41 14.30 11.98
C HIS A 179 9.67 14.34 11.12
N GLU A 180 10.16 13.18 10.71
CA GLU A 180 11.31 13.10 9.81
C GLU A 180 11.05 13.69 8.40
N ALA A 181 9.79 13.71 7.95
CA ALA A 181 9.43 14.27 6.64
C ALA A 181 9.24 15.79 6.68
N PHE A 182 8.65 16.33 7.76
CA PHE A 182 8.16 17.70 7.80
C PHE A 182 8.63 18.51 9.02
N GLY A 183 9.38 17.90 9.96
CA GLY A 183 9.82 18.56 11.19
C GLY A 183 8.70 18.85 12.19
N GLN A 184 7.50 18.25 12.00
CA GLN A 184 6.33 18.45 12.86
C GLN A 184 5.83 17.12 13.41
N HIS A 185 5.22 17.16 14.59
CA HIS A 185 4.68 15.98 15.26
C HIS A 185 3.20 15.79 14.92
N LEU A 186 2.87 14.65 14.32
CA LEU A 186 1.47 14.27 14.14
C LEU A 186 0.85 13.89 15.48
N VAL A 187 -0.29 14.48 15.80
CA VAL A 187 -1.08 14.20 17.01
C VAL A 187 -2.54 13.93 16.66
N ILE A 188 -3.20 13.08 17.46
CA ILE A 188 -4.62 12.75 17.29
C ILE A 188 -5.41 13.55 18.29
N ASP A 189 -6.27 14.42 17.79
CA ASP A 189 -7.12 15.32 18.57
C ASP A 189 -8.52 14.70 18.81
N PRO A 190 -8.85 14.31 20.05
CA PRO A 190 -10.18 13.83 20.44
C PRO A 190 -11.09 14.93 21.00
N THR A 191 -10.65 16.17 21.05
CA THR A 191 -11.37 17.25 21.78
C THR A 191 -12.67 17.67 21.10
N ASN A 192 -12.85 17.32 19.80
CA ASN A 192 -14.16 17.41 19.16
C ASN A 192 -14.93 16.11 19.45
N LEU A 193 -15.70 16.10 20.52
CA LEU A 193 -16.43 14.93 21.04
C LEU A 193 -17.17 14.17 19.93
N GLY A 194 -16.87 12.87 19.80
CA GLY A 194 -17.42 12.02 18.76
C GLY A 194 -16.62 11.97 17.45
N GLN A 195 -15.61 12.82 17.27
CA GLN A 195 -14.74 12.84 16.09
C GLN A 195 -13.26 12.80 16.51
N LEU A 196 -12.45 12.15 15.70
CA LEU A 196 -10.99 12.20 15.79
C LEU A 196 -10.45 13.04 14.63
N ASN A 197 -9.55 13.95 14.93
CA ASN A 197 -8.88 14.81 13.96
C ASN A 197 -7.38 14.58 14.01
N LEU A 198 -6.70 14.82 12.91
CA LEU A 198 -5.23 14.87 12.86
C LEU A 198 -4.79 16.33 12.92
N ARG A 199 -3.78 16.60 13.76
CA ARG A 199 -3.13 17.91 13.84
C ARG A 199 -1.61 17.77 13.75
N LEU A 200 -0.96 18.85 13.40
CA LEU A 200 0.50 18.97 13.34
C LEU A 200 0.95 19.95 14.44
N SER A 201 1.71 19.44 15.38
CA SER A 201 2.28 20.22 16.50
C SER A 201 3.77 20.47 16.28
N LYS A 202 4.27 21.62 16.73
CA LYS A 202 5.72 21.92 16.74
C LYS A 202 6.45 21.08 17.79
N GLU A 203 5.81 20.86 18.92
CA GLU A 203 6.36 20.07 20.03
C GLU A 203 5.62 18.73 20.14
N PRO A 204 6.31 17.65 20.55
CA PRO A 204 5.64 16.39 20.84
C PRO A 204 4.75 16.54 22.06
N PRO A 205 3.67 15.74 22.20
CA PRO A 205 2.92 15.69 23.44
C PRO A 205 3.81 15.20 24.59
N GLN A 206 3.65 15.76 25.76
CA GLN A 206 4.44 15.39 26.96
C GLN A 206 4.16 13.95 27.37
N ASP A 207 2.89 13.56 27.31
CA ASP A 207 2.44 12.21 27.62
C ASP A 207 1.14 11.85 26.87
N ASP A 208 0.67 10.64 27.11
CA ASP A 208 -0.57 10.14 26.52
C ASP A 208 -1.83 10.85 27.05
N MET A 209 -1.77 11.41 28.26
CA MET A 209 -2.91 12.15 28.84
C MET A 209 -3.07 13.50 28.15
N GLN A 210 -1.99 14.19 27.84
CA GLN A 210 -2.04 15.43 27.08
C GLN A 210 -2.55 15.20 25.66
N GLU A 211 -2.17 14.09 25.00
CA GLU A 211 -2.61 13.81 23.62
C GLU A 211 -4.04 13.29 23.56
N ARG A 212 -4.40 12.34 24.44
CA ARG A 212 -5.70 11.61 24.35
C ARG A 212 -6.75 12.10 25.33
N GLY A 213 -6.39 13.07 26.17
CA GLY A 213 -7.29 13.63 27.15
C GLY A 213 -8.26 14.66 26.57
N ILE A 214 -9.26 15.00 27.40
CA ILE A 214 -10.25 16.04 27.11
C ILE A 214 -10.27 17.11 28.20
N HIS A 215 -9.28 17.12 29.11
CA HIS A 215 -9.12 18.14 30.16
C HIS A 215 -8.49 19.42 29.60
N ALA A 216 -8.49 20.49 30.38
CA ALA A 216 -8.13 21.82 29.91
C ALA A 216 -6.75 21.90 29.22
N GLU A 217 -5.73 21.27 29.80
CA GLU A 217 -4.37 21.24 29.24
C GLU A 217 -4.29 20.49 27.88
N ALA A 218 -5.05 19.40 27.74
CA ALA A 218 -5.14 18.68 26.46
C ALA A 218 -5.85 19.53 25.40
N VAL A 219 -6.93 20.21 25.77
CA VAL A 219 -7.65 21.10 24.85
C VAL A 219 -6.76 22.25 24.40
N GLU A 220 -5.98 22.87 25.32
CA GLU A 220 -5.04 23.94 25.01
C GLU A 220 -3.90 23.44 24.09
N PHE A 221 -3.34 22.26 24.36
CA PHE A 221 -2.33 21.63 23.51
C PHE A 221 -2.83 21.46 22.07
N HIS A 222 -4.02 20.90 21.90
CA HIS A 222 -4.61 20.70 20.57
C HIS A 222 -5.03 22.01 19.90
N ALA A 223 -5.51 23.01 20.65
CA ALA A 223 -5.84 24.31 20.11
C ALA A 223 -4.62 25.03 19.49
N ASN A 224 -3.42 24.84 20.06
CA ASN A 224 -2.17 25.37 19.55
C ASN A 224 -1.58 24.58 18.38
N ALA A 225 -2.06 23.38 18.07
CA ALA A 225 -1.61 22.55 16.96
C ALA A 225 -2.42 22.85 15.69
N MET A 226 -1.74 22.91 14.53
CA MET A 226 -2.37 23.22 13.24
C MET A 226 -3.22 22.03 12.76
N PRO A 227 -4.51 22.22 12.41
CA PRO A 227 -5.30 21.18 11.76
C PRO A 227 -4.64 20.73 10.45
N ILE A 228 -4.51 19.42 10.23
CA ILE A 228 -3.84 18.90 9.03
C ILE A 228 -4.57 19.28 7.74
N THR A 229 -5.87 19.54 7.80
CA THR A 229 -6.69 20.00 6.67
C THR A 229 -6.24 21.35 6.12
N GLN A 230 -5.52 22.15 6.91
CA GLN A 230 -4.93 23.44 6.52
C GLN A 230 -3.51 23.29 5.93
N ALA A 231 -2.90 22.11 6.00
CA ALA A 231 -1.61 21.84 5.42
C ALA A 231 -1.69 21.75 3.87
N SER A 232 -0.53 21.79 3.21
CA SER A 232 -0.46 21.59 1.76
C SER A 232 -0.92 20.19 1.35
N ASP A 233 -1.35 20.03 0.09
CA ASP A 233 -1.84 18.75 -0.42
C ASP A 233 -0.77 17.66 -0.37
N GLY A 234 0.51 18.01 -0.54
CA GLY A 234 1.61 17.07 -0.37
C GLY A 234 1.72 16.53 1.06
N VAL A 235 1.58 17.39 2.07
CA VAL A 235 1.57 16.98 3.49
C VAL A 235 0.37 16.09 3.77
N LYS A 236 -0.82 16.48 3.32
CA LYS A 236 -2.06 15.67 3.48
C LYS A 236 -1.94 14.31 2.82
N ALA A 237 -1.51 14.27 1.57
CA ALA A 237 -1.36 13.02 0.81
C ALA A 237 -0.33 12.07 1.46
N PHE A 238 0.85 12.58 1.80
CA PHE A 238 1.89 11.80 2.46
C PHE A 238 1.40 11.25 3.80
N THR A 239 0.86 12.12 4.66
CA THR A 239 0.38 11.74 5.99
C THR A 239 -0.76 10.74 5.91
N GLY A 240 -1.72 10.95 5.01
CA GLY A 240 -2.86 10.05 4.81
C GLY A 240 -2.40 8.66 4.37
N MET A 241 -1.51 8.56 3.40
CA MET A 241 -0.97 7.26 2.94
C MET A 241 -0.23 6.51 4.05
N VAL A 242 0.67 7.19 4.78
CA VAL A 242 1.41 6.59 5.90
C VAL A 242 0.46 6.15 7.01
N THR A 243 -0.54 6.96 7.35
CA THR A 243 -1.55 6.65 8.37
C THR A 243 -2.35 5.39 7.99
N GLU A 244 -2.92 5.35 6.79
CA GLU A 244 -3.71 4.19 6.34
C GLU A 244 -2.88 2.91 6.24
N MET A 245 -1.64 3.01 5.81
CA MET A 245 -0.75 1.86 5.71
C MET A 245 -0.39 1.27 7.08
N ILE A 246 -0.03 2.11 8.05
CA ILE A 246 0.38 1.64 9.39
C ILE A 246 -0.85 1.22 10.22
N ALA A 247 -1.90 2.02 10.22
CA ALA A 247 -3.11 1.72 10.96
C ALA A 247 -3.85 0.51 10.37
N GLY A 248 -4.01 0.48 9.05
CA GLY A 248 -4.73 -0.58 8.34
C GLY A 248 -4.00 -1.91 8.29
N ASP A 249 -2.67 -1.89 8.39
CA ASP A 249 -1.80 -3.08 8.38
C ASP A 249 -2.14 -4.11 7.28
N PRO A 250 -2.31 -3.69 6.00
CA PRO A 250 -2.81 -4.54 4.94
C PRO A 250 -1.83 -5.64 4.58
N SER A 251 -2.36 -6.80 4.18
CA SER A 251 -1.56 -7.89 3.60
C SER A 251 -1.18 -7.63 2.13
N VAL A 252 -2.04 -6.92 1.40
CA VAL A 252 -1.79 -6.46 0.03
C VAL A 252 -2.03 -4.97 -0.03
N LEU A 253 -1.02 -4.21 -0.44
CA LEU A 253 -1.10 -2.77 -0.65
C LEU A 253 -0.94 -2.46 -2.13
N LEU A 254 -1.90 -1.75 -2.69
CA LEU A 254 -1.92 -1.30 -4.07
C LEU A 254 -1.80 0.24 -4.06
N MET A 255 -0.77 0.79 -4.71
CA MET A 255 -0.54 2.23 -4.76
C MET A 255 -0.47 2.70 -6.22
N ASP A 256 -1.36 3.60 -6.60
CA ASP A 256 -1.38 4.19 -7.93
C ASP A 256 -0.87 5.63 -7.87
N GLU A 257 0.24 5.90 -8.55
CA GLU A 257 0.94 7.20 -8.60
C GLU A 257 1.19 7.83 -7.22
N PRO A 258 1.85 7.11 -6.28
CA PRO A 258 2.07 7.60 -4.92
C PRO A 258 2.80 8.94 -4.86
N GLU A 259 3.53 9.32 -5.90
CA GLU A 259 4.25 10.58 -6.05
C GLU A 259 3.38 11.80 -6.30
N ALA A 260 2.12 11.63 -6.71
CA ALA A 260 1.25 12.78 -6.99
C ALA A 260 1.14 13.69 -5.77
N PHE A 261 1.29 14.99 -5.99
CA PHE A 261 1.41 16.05 -4.98
C PHE A 261 2.71 16.07 -4.17
N LEU A 262 3.64 15.12 -4.38
CA LEU A 262 4.88 15.06 -3.60
C LEU A 262 6.07 15.67 -4.37
N HIS A 263 6.86 16.45 -3.65
CA HIS A 263 8.20 16.83 -4.12
C HIS A 263 9.07 15.57 -4.29
N PRO A 264 10.03 15.52 -5.23
CA PRO A 264 10.90 14.35 -5.46
C PRO A 264 11.53 13.75 -4.20
N SER A 265 11.97 14.56 -3.25
CA SER A 265 12.55 14.09 -1.98
C SER A 265 11.53 13.40 -1.09
N LEU A 266 10.28 13.87 -1.05
CA LEU A 266 9.20 13.22 -0.31
C LEU A 266 8.73 11.95 -0.99
N SER A 267 8.69 11.92 -2.33
CA SER A 267 8.42 10.72 -3.11
C SER A 267 9.45 9.63 -2.82
N PHE A 268 10.74 9.97 -2.80
CA PHE A 268 11.82 9.08 -2.40
C PHE A 268 11.62 8.56 -0.97
N LYS A 269 11.35 9.45 -0.01
CA LYS A 269 11.14 9.07 1.38
C LYS A 269 9.94 8.15 1.53
N LEU A 270 8.82 8.45 0.86
CA LEU A 270 7.64 7.59 0.86
C LEU A 270 7.97 6.18 0.34
N GLY A 271 8.67 6.09 -0.80
CA GLY A 271 9.10 4.80 -1.36
C GLY A 271 9.92 3.98 -0.37
N LYS A 272 10.87 4.62 0.33
CA LYS A 272 11.71 3.98 1.34
C LYS A 272 10.90 3.49 2.55
N GLU A 273 10.05 4.33 3.13
CA GLU A 273 9.24 3.98 4.32
C GLU A 273 8.22 2.88 4.00
N VAL A 274 7.45 3.02 2.91
CA VAL A 274 6.45 2.02 2.50
C VAL A 274 7.11 0.66 2.25
N SER A 275 8.24 0.65 1.56
CA SER A 275 8.96 -0.58 1.26
C SER A 275 9.53 -1.24 2.51
N GLY A 276 10.07 -0.46 3.45
CA GLY A 276 10.56 -0.96 4.73
C GLY A 276 9.44 -1.63 5.54
N ILE A 277 8.26 -0.99 5.63
CA ILE A 277 7.11 -1.53 6.36
C ILE A 277 6.57 -2.80 5.70
N MET A 278 6.46 -2.83 4.37
CA MET A 278 5.90 -3.97 3.64
C MET A 278 6.84 -5.17 3.57
N SER A 279 8.15 -4.95 3.65
CA SER A 279 9.15 -6.04 3.61
C SER A 279 9.30 -6.80 4.93
N ALA A 280 8.90 -6.19 6.04
CA ALA A 280 9.07 -6.77 7.38
C ALA A 280 8.20 -8.01 7.65
N SER A 281 7.34 -8.42 6.71
CA SER A 281 6.38 -9.50 6.90
C SER A 281 5.97 -10.15 5.57
N ASP A 282 5.12 -11.18 5.63
CA ASP A 282 4.49 -11.83 4.46
C ASP A 282 3.44 -10.91 3.78
N LYS A 283 3.84 -9.68 3.45
CA LYS A 283 3.01 -8.68 2.77
C LYS A 283 3.44 -8.50 1.31
N ARG A 284 2.58 -7.87 0.51
CA ARG A 284 2.87 -7.54 -0.89
C ARG A 284 2.49 -6.10 -1.18
N LEU A 285 3.45 -5.37 -1.74
CA LEU A 285 3.26 -4.03 -2.28
C LEU A 285 3.30 -4.09 -3.81
N PHE A 286 2.23 -3.61 -4.44
CA PHE A 286 2.18 -3.39 -5.88
C PHE A 286 1.98 -1.91 -6.14
N VAL A 287 2.86 -1.31 -6.92
CA VAL A 287 2.87 0.13 -7.20
C VAL A 287 2.84 0.37 -8.70
N ALA A 288 2.01 1.28 -9.14
CA ALA A 288 2.11 1.90 -10.47
C ALA A 288 2.65 3.32 -10.28
N THR A 289 3.76 3.65 -10.91
CA THR A 289 4.43 4.94 -10.72
C THR A 289 5.10 5.46 -12.00
N HIS A 290 5.25 6.78 -12.05
CA HIS A 290 6.07 7.50 -13.02
C HIS A 290 7.31 8.16 -12.38
N SER A 291 7.53 7.96 -11.08
CA SER A 291 8.59 8.62 -10.32
C SER A 291 9.84 7.76 -10.17
N PRO A 292 10.95 8.12 -10.82
CA PRO A 292 12.25 7.47 -10.57
C PRO A 292 12.68 7.62 -9.10
N ASN A 293 12.28 8.72 -8.43
CA ASN A 293 12.61 8.96 -7.03
C ASN A 293 11.87 7.97 -6.10
N PHE A 294 10.60 7.69 -6.37
CA PHE A 294 9.86 6.69 -5.60
C PHE A 294 10.50 5.31 -5.74
N VAL A 295 10.79 4.90 -6.99
CA VAL A 295 11.47 3.61 -7.29
C VAL A 295 12.82 3.53 -6.58
N MET A 296 13.61 4.63 -6.62
CA MET A 296 14.89 4.70 -5.93
C MET A 296 14.72 4.54 -4.41
N GLY A 297 13.68 5.15 -3.83
CA GLY A 297 13.33 4.96 -2.41
C GLY A 297 13.04 3.49 -2.09
N CYS A 298 12.26 2.81 -2.92
CA CYS A 298 11.97 1.39 -2.76
C CYS A 298 13.24 0.54 -2.78
N ILE A 299 14.13 0.78 -3.75
CA ILE A 299 15.40 0.03 -3.87
C ILE A 299 16.29 0.28 -2.64
N GLN A 300 16.37 1.53 -2.17
CA GLN A 300 17.22 1.88 -1.03
C GLN A 300 16.67 1.44 0.33
N SER A 301 15.44 0.94 0.40
CA SER A 301 14.92 0.30 1.61
C SER A 301 15.65 -0.99 1.98
N GLY A 302 16.37 -1.59 1.01
CA GLY A 302 17.00 -2.90 1.14
C GLY A 302 16.04 -4.10 0.96
N ALA A 303 14.75 -3.83 0.75
CA ALA A 303 13.77 -4.88 0.46
C ALA A 303 13.95 -5.42 -0.97
N PRO A 304 13.64 -6.70 -1.23
CA PRO A 304 13.62 -7.24 -2.58
C PRO A 304 12.55 -6.55 -3.45
N VAL A 305 12.96 -5.99 -4.59
CA VAL A 305 12.10 -5.24 -5.52
C VAL A 305 12.16 -5.87 -6.89
N ASN A 306 11.01 -6.14 -7.50
CA ASN A 306 10.89 -6.37 -8.93
C ASN A 306 10.37 -5.11 -9.62
N ILE A 307 10.97 -4.72 -10.75
CA ILE A 307 10.43 -3.68 -11.63
C ILE A 307 9.87 -4.35 -12.87
N VAL A 308 8.62 -4.08 -13.17
CA VAL A 308 7.91 -4.60 -14.34
C VAL A 308 7.63 -3.43 -15.28
N ARG A 309 8.32 -3.38 -16.40
CA ARG A 309 8.09 -2.36 -17.42
C ARG A 309 6.98 -2.83 -18.36
N LEU A 310 5.87 -2.10 -18.36
CA LEU A 310 4.74 -2.32 -19.26
C LEU A 310 4.83 -1.35 -20.43
N THR A 311 4.52 -1.81 -21.65
CA THR A 311 4.33 -0.95 -22.81
C THR A 311 3.09 -1.36 -23.58
N TYR A 312 2.47 -0.40 -24.25
CA TYR A 312 1.36 -0.64 -25.18
C TYR A 312 1.56 0.23 -26.40
N ARG A 313 1.77 -0.40 -27.54
CA ARG A 313 2.02 0.30 -28.81
C ARG A 313 1.46 -0.49 -29.98
N ASN A 314 0.82 0.17 -30.92
CA ASN A 314 0.21 -0.45 -32.10
C ASN A 314 -0.65 -1.67 -31.73
N GLU A 315 -1.49 -1.53 -30.71
CA GLU A 315 -2.37 -2.59 -30.19
C GLU A 315 -1.63 -3.79 -29.53
N VAL A 316 -0.31 -3.73 -29.43
CA VAL A 316 0.52 -4.77 -28.80
C VAL A 316 0.92 -4.35 -27.39
N ALA A 317 0.53 -5.16 -26.40
CA ALA A 317 0.98 -5.03 -25.04
C ALA A 317 2.25 -5.88 -24.80
N THR A 318 3.22 -5.34 -24.08
CA THR A 318 4.41 -6.12 -23.67
C THR A 318 4.76 -5.88 -22.21
N ALA A 319 5.42 -6.86 -21.59
CA ALA A 319 5.94 -6.74 -20.24
C ALA A 319 7.38 -7.27 -20.17
N ARG A 320 8.24 -6.55 -19.45
CA ARG A 320 9.61 -6.98 -19.15
C ARG A 320 9.86 -6.85 -17.66
N VAL A 321 10.26 -7.94 -17.04
CA VAL A 321 10.65 -7.96 -15.63
C VAL A 321 12.13 -7.65 -15.51
N LEU A 322 12.48 -6.66 -14.72
CA LEU A 322 13.82 -6.37 -14.24
C LEU A 322 13.94 -6.92 -12.81
N PRO A 323 14.62 -8.04 -12.63
CA PRO A 323 14.69 -8.69 -11.33
C PRO A 323 15.60 -7.91 -10.37
N ASN A 324 15.40 -8.13 -9.08
CA ASN A 324 16.11 -7.45 -8.00
C ASN A 324 17.65 -7.55 -8.15
N GLU A 325 18.17 -8.67 -8.60
CA GLU A 325 19.62 -8.85 -8.77
C GLU A 325 20.23 -7.88 -9.79
N ASP A 326 19.54 -7.63 -10.89
CA ASP A 326 20.00 -6.70 -11.93
C ASP A 326 19.86 -5.25 -11.48
N ILE A 327 18.81 -4.93 -10.70
CA ILE A 327 18.64 -3.64 -10.04
C ILE A 327 19.82 -3.37 -9.10
N LEU A 328 20.19 -4.33 -8.27
CA LEU A 328 21.31 -4.19 -7.34
C LEU A 328 22.65 -4.03 -8.07
N LYS A 329 22.87 -4.70 -9.21
CA LYS A 329 24.06 -4.50 -10.06
C LYS A 329 24.12 -3.06 -10.59
N LEU A 330 23.00 -2.53 -11.10
CA LEU A 330 22.92 -1.13 -11.56
C LEU A 330 23.23 -0.15 -10.42
N MET A 331 22.71 -0.39 -9.21
CA MET A 331 22.92 0.51 -8.07
C MET A 331 24.35 0.48 -7.49
N ARG A 332 25.11 -0.58 -7.72
CA ARG A 332 26.53 -0.66 -7.33
C ARG A 332 27.44 0.22 -8.18
N ASN A 333 27.01 0.62 -9.37
CA ASN A 333 27.77 1.50 -10.24
C ASN A 333 27.41 2.98 -9.98
N PRO A 334 28.31 3.78 -9.43
CA PRO A 334 28.05 5.20 -9.10
C PRO A 334 27.66 6.05 -10.33
N LEU A 335 28.24 5.75 -11.49
CA LEU A 335 27.95 6.47 -12.74
C LEU A 335 26.52 6.20 -13.21
N LEU A 336 26.07 4.96 -13.21
CA LEU A 336 24.71 4.60 -13.62
C LEU A 336 23.66 5.18 -12.67
N ARG A 337 23.98 5.23 -11.37
CA ARG A 337 23.11 5.85 -10.36
C ARG A 337 23.02 7.39 -10.55
N SER A 338 24.13 8.05 -10.92
CA SER A 338 24.17 9.51 -11.11
C SER A 338 23.57 9.98 -12.43
N THR A 339 23.56 9.16 -13.46
CA THR A 339 23.08 9.51 -14.81
C THR A 339 21.56 9.40 -14.99
N GLY A 340 20.82 9.04 -13.95
CA GLY A 340 19.36 8.91 -14.04
C GLY A 340 18.89 7.76 -14.93
N VAL A 341 19.69 6.69 -15.07
CA VAL A 341 19.37 5.50 -15.91
C VAL A 341 17.97 4.96 -15.62
N LEU A 342 17.52 5.01 -14.36
CA LEU A 342 16.15 4.60 -14.01
C LEU A 342 15.09 5.46 -14.70
N SER A 343 15.38 6.70 -15.07
CA SER A 343 14.42 7.54 -15.80
C SER A 343 14.05 6.94 -17.14
N GLY A 344 14.95 6.20 -17.79
CA GLY A 344 14.68 5.50 -19.05
C GLY A 344 13.56 4.45 -18.97
N LEU A 345 13.21 3.98 -17.78
CA LEU A 345 12.11 3.04 -17.59
C LEU A 345 10.73 3.63 -17.92
N PHE A 346 10.61 4.96 -17.88
CA PHE A 346 9.34 5.68 -18.01
C PHE A 346 9.10 6.24 -19.42
N TYR A 347 10.13 6.22 -20.30
CA TYR A 347 10.01 6.75 -21.66
C TYR A 347 9.83 5.63 -22.68
N GLU A 348 9.21 5.93 -23.80
CA GLU A 348 9.07 4.99 -24.91
C GLU A 348 10.43 4.67 -25.55
N PHE A 349 11.28 5.67 -25.68
CA PHE A 349 12.61 5.56 -26.28
C PHE A 349 13.65 6.16 -25.36
N VAL A 350 14.84 5.58 -25.39
CA VAL A 350 16.03 6.09 -24.70
C VAL A 350 17.15 6.13 -25.71
N ILE A 351 17.73 7.33 -25.88
CA ILE A 351 18.94 7.51 -26.69
C ILE A 351 20.12 7.50 -25.73
N VAL A 352 21.05 6.57 -25.98
CA VAL A 352 22.30 6.50 -25.22
C VAL A 352 23.38 7.18 -26.06
N THR A 353 24.01 8.19 -25.49
CA THR A 353 25.07 8.95 -26.15
C THR A 353 26.42 8.68 -25.48
N GLU A 354 27.50 8.84 -26.22
CA GLU A 354 28.86 8.57 -25.75
C GLU A 354 29.38 9.73 -24.84
N SER A 355 28.88 10.93 -25.05
CA SER A 355 29.31 12.13 -24.32
C SER A 355 28.17 13.09 -23.99
N ASP A 356 28.40 14.02 -23.05
CA ASP A 356 27.48 15.11 -22.73
C ASP A 356 27.27 16.08 -23.90
N ALA A 357 28.25 16.23 -24.79
CA ALA A 357 28.12 17.05 -25.99
C ALA A 357 27.11 16.45 -26.97
N ASP A 358 27.14 15.13 -27.16
CA ASP A 358 26.14 14.41 -27.98
C ASP A 358 24.76 14.48 -27.37
N ARG A 359 24.67 14.39 -26.05
CA ARG A 359 23.40 14.55 -25.32
C ARG A 359 22.78 15.92 -25.59
N ALA A 360 23.58 17.00 -25.56
CA ALA A 360 23.11 18.37 -25.83
C ALA A 360 22.59 18.54 -27.26
N PHE A 361 23.10 17.75 -28.23
CA PHE A 361 22.62 17.78 -29.62
C PHE A 361 21.19 17.17 -29.77
N TYR A 362 20.85 16.20 -28.95
CA TYR A 362 19.54 15.50 -29.04
C TYR A 362 18.47 16.04 -28.05
N GLN A 363 18.81 17.05 -27.24
CA GLN A 363 17.87 17.78 -26.38
C GLN A 363 17.27 18.99 -27.11
#